data_89c24032a8d7dea243585698fef77de6
#
_entry.id   89c24032a8d7dea243585698fef77de6
#
_cell.length_a   1.000
_cell.length_b   1.000
_cell.length_c   1.000
_cell.angle_alpha   90.00
_cell.angle_beta   90.00
_cell.angle_gamma   90.00
#
_symmetry.space_group_name_H-M   'P 1'
#
loop_
_entity.id
_entity.type
_entity.pdbx_description
1 polymer ?
#
loop_
_entity_poly.entity_id
_entity_poly.type
_entity_poly.pdbx_seq_one_letter_code
_entity_poly.pdbx_strand_id
1 'polypeptide(L)'
;NIADKKLYARNGSNIIEVANQKPNTGEVTTTMLSTDITNGQGQTFYVATVGSDNTTLANGGAGGKHPDTPFLTITKALTTATSGDTIVVAPGEYQEAFPMTIPDGVTLRGTNLRSTQVKPTGVTNTNTAFIMSGDSHISDLTIKDFFYDSVNDDGYAFEVVSSMNSTQSPYIERITVNTKGSVTSGSDPYGYAQGDAGRGAKLDGANLNAASLHSSVLFNECTFITPNQVGVKITNGMRVEWLNCFNYFASIGIQGVQGATGKAGSGSTRLKFGGTSGTFSTSEVAYQLENGFQQGIYSRGGNTVQITRPNHGLTTGDYIYADFITGGATDNFYQVTVQTTSVFTVTDGASGTINPPSIVTYKKAVARGVVASNDGTYVFIT
;
A
#
# COMPACT_ATOMS: atom_id res chain seq x y z
N ASN A 1 44.74 42.41 4.31
CA ASN A 1 45.59 42.95 3.24
C ASN A 1 44.83 42.94 1.92
N ILE A 2 44.64 44.11 1.32
CA ILE A 2 43.84 44.24 0.09
C ILE A 2 44.67 43.82 -1.13
N ALA A 3 45.98 43.81 -1.02
CA ALA A 3 46.86 43.51 -2.13
C ALA A 3 46.93 42.01 -2.50
N ASP A 4 46.83 41.12 -1.58
CA ASP A 4 46.84 39.67 -1.77
C ASP A 4 45.44 39.00 -1.81
N LYS A 5 44.40 39.80 -1.61
CA LYS A 5 42.98 39.34 -1.62
C LYS A 5 42.72 38.18 -0.67
N LYS A 6 43.41 38.09 0.46
CA LYS A 6 43.27 37.06 1.46
C LYS A 6 42.57 37.60 2.70
N LEU A 7 41.74 36.79 3.29
CA LEU A 7 41.12 37.07 4.58
C LEU A 7 41.95 36.48 5.71
N TYR A 8 42.32 37.31 6.68
CA TYR A 8 43.06 36.89 7.85
C TYR A 8 42.26 37.13 9.13
N ALA A 9 42.37 36.23 10.05
CA ALA A 9 41.84 36.40 11.42
C ALA A 9 42.97 36.37 12.43
N ARG A 10 42.76 37.02 13.60
CA ARG A 10 43.69 36.99 14.70
C ARG A 10 43.30 35.93 15.71
N ASN A 11 44.21 35.03 16.05
CA ASN A 11 44.05 34.05 17.11
C ASN A 11 45.20 34.27 18.11
N GLY A 12 44.89 34.97 19.20
CA GLY A 12 45.92 35.41 20.18
C GLY A 12 46.91 36.37 19.55
N SER A 13 48.18 36.05 19.56
CA SER A 13 49.24 36.83 18.94
C SER A 13 49.50 36.48 17.47
N ASN A 14 48.89 35.45 16.97
CA ASN A 14 49.11 34.97 15.62
C ASN A 14 48.06 35.53 14.66
N ILE A 15 48.47 35.85 13.44
CA ILE A 15 47.61 36.18 12.30
C ILE A 15 47.53 34.91 11.43
N ILE A 16 46.34 34.38 11.27
CA ILE A 16 46.10 33.19 10.46
C ILE A 16 45.31 33.57 9.21
N GLU A 17 45.66 33.00 8.11
CA GLU A 17 44.87 33.09 6.89
C GLU A 17 43.62 32.26 7.05
N VAL A 18 42.45 32.89 6.93
CA VAL A 18 41.15 32.20 7.16
C VAL A 18 40.51 31.77 5.84
N ALA A 19 40.69 32.55 4.77
CA ALA A 19 40.15 32.20 3.47
C ALA A 19 40.95 32.89 2.33
N ASN A 20 41.07 32.19 1.23
CA ASN A 20 41.52 32.74 -0.03
C ASN A 20 40.30 33.06 -0.91
N GLN A 21 40.32 34.15 -1.66
CA GLN A 21 39.19 34.55 -2.53
C GLN A 21 38.84 33.52 -3.62
N LYS A 22 39.73 32.61 -3.91
CA LYS A 22 39.50 31.52 -4.84
C LYS A 22 40.17 30.26 -4.27
N PRO A 23 39.45 29.39 -3.61
CA PRO A 23 39.98 28.10 -3.22
C PRO A 23 40.49 27.39 -4.48
N ASN A 24 41.69 26.88 -4.48
CA ASN A 24 42.13 25.98 -5.52
C ASN A 24 41.29 24.71 -5.49
N THR A 25 41.10 24.11 -6.66
CA THR A 25 40.36 22.87 -6.77
C THR A 25 40.93 21.82 -5.81
N GLY A 26 40.17 21.42 -4.78
CA GLY A 26 40.60 20.47 -3.77
C GLY A 26 41.05 21.07 -2.41
N GLU A 27 41.11 22.40 -2.25
CA GLU A 27 41.50 23.02 -0.97
C GLU A 27 40.42 23.08 0.09
N VAL A 28 39.14 23.02 -0.30
CA VAL A 28 38.02 22.87 0.66
C VAL A 28 37.68 21.38 0.75
N THR A 29 38.28 20.73 1.70
CA THR A 29 37.95 19.32 1.99
C THR A 29 36.78 19.27 2.97
N THR A 30 36.04 18.16 2.99
CA THR A 30 34.98 17.87 3.98
C THR A 30 35.48 18.00 5.43
N THR A 31 36.80 17.90 5.66
CA THR A 31 37.45 18.09 6.96
C THR A 31 37.58 19.58 7.35
N MET A 32 37.48 20.50 6.40
CA MET A 32 37.49 21.95 6.66
C MET A 32 36.11 22.54 6.89
N LEU A 33 35.07 21.83 6.46
CA LEU A 33 33.71 22.11 6.87
C LEU A 33 33.55 21.55 8.28
N SER A 34 33.09 22.36 9.22
CA SER A 34 32.87 21.88 10.58
C SER A 34 31.94 20.64 10.54
N THR A 35 32.19 19.69 11.42
CA THR A 35 31.37 18.48 11.57
C THR A 35 29.88 18.81 11.70
N ASP A 36 29.56 19.97 12.24
CA ASP A 36 28.19 20.46 12.43
C ASP A 36 27.47 20.85 11.13
N ILE A 37 28.22 21.23 10.07
CA ILE A 37 27.63 21.52 8.76
C ILE A 37 27.36 20.23 7.98
N THR A 38 28.13 19.17 8.24
CA THR A 38 28.01 17.88 7.53
C THR A 38 27.09 16.86 8.23
N ASN A 39 26.89 17.00 9.53
CA ASN A 39 26.17 16.02 10.34
C ASN A 39 24.71 16.39 10.68
N GLY A 40 24.27 17.59 10.34
CA GLY A 40 22.90 18.05 10.69
C GLY A 40 21.90 18.07 9.53
N GLN A 41 22.32 17.75 8.31
CA GLN A 41 21.45 17.74 7.14
C GLN A 41 21.55 16.38 6.48
N GLY A 42 20.40 15.73 6.27
CA GLY A 42 20.31 14.51 5.48
C GLY A 42 20.91 14.72 4.07
N GLN A 43 21.45 13.65 3.52
CA GLN A 43 22.05 13.66 2.18
C GLN A 43 20.99 13.33 1.14
N THR A 44 21.19 13.80 -0.09
CA THR A 44 20.39 13.37 -1.22
C THR A 44 21.18 12.36 -2.06
N PHE A 45 20.59 11.19 -2.25
CA PHE A 45 21.09 10.19 -3.18
C PHE A 45 20.25 10.20 -4.47
N TYR A 46 20.90 9.98 -5.58
CA TYR A 46 20.27 9.93 -6.90
C TYR A 46 20.36 8.54 -7.48
N VAL A 47 19.26 8.09 -8.09
CA VAL A 47 19.18 6.79 -8.78
C VAL A 47 18.72 7.04 -10.21
N ALA A 48 19.41 6.43 -11.18
CA ALA A 48 19.03 6.49 -12.59
C ALA A 48 19.43 5.21 -13.32
N THR A 49 18.69 4.84 -14.35
CA THR A 49 18.94 3.61 -15.14
C THR A 49 20.29 3.60 -15.87
N VAL A 50 20.93 4.76 -15.98
CA VAL A 50 22.29 4.93 -16.52
C VAL A 50 23.36 5.04 -15.43
N GLY A 51 22.98 4.82 -14.16
CA GLY A 51 23.86 4.94 -13.00
C GLY A 51 24.82 3.76 -12.82
N SER A 52 25.52 3.79 -11.69
CA SER A 52 26.43 2.73 -11.26
C SER A 52 26.36 2.53 -9.75
N ASP A 53 26.31 1.29 -9.29
CA ASP A 53 26.26 0.95 -7.86
C ASP A 53 27.62 1.02 -7.15
N ASN A 54 28.63 1.53 -7.83
CA ASN A 54 29.92 1.79 -7.23
C ASN A 54 29.84 2.98 -6.25
N THR A 55 30.23 2.75 -5.01
CA THR A 55 30.25 3.79 -3.96
C THR A 55 31.45 4.73 -4.10
N THR A 56 32.47 4.29 -4.80
CA THR A 56 33.68 5.09 -5.06
C THR A 56 33.89 5.19 -6.57
N LEU A 57 33.88 6.41 -7.06
CA LEU A 57 34.15 6.69 -8.48
C LEU A 57 35.63 6.68 -8.76
N ALA A 58 36.02 6.53 -10.05
CA ALA A 58 37.41 6.50 -10.50
C ALA A 58 38.21 7.76 -10.10
N ASN A 59 37.53 8.89 -9.90
CA ASN A 59 38.09 10.15 -9.44
C ASN A 59 38.07 10.33 -7.90
N GLY A 60 37.75 9.29 -7.14
CA GLY A 60 37.64 9.33 -5.67
C GLY A 60 36.36 9.97 -5.14
N GLY A 61 35.43 10.38 -5.99
CA GLY A 61 34.13 10.91 -5.60
C GLY A 61 33.20 9.81 -5.04
N ALA A 62 32.18 10.20 -4.27
CA ALA A 62 31.17 9.28 -3.76
C ALA A 62 30.07 9.07 -4.82
N GLY A 63 29.81 7.82 -5.20
CA GLY A 63 28.71 7.47 -6.07
C GLY A 63 27.35 7.75 -5.42
N GLY A 64 26.37 8.06 -6.23
CA GLY A 64 25.00 8.31 -5.80
C GLY A 64 24.73 9.71 -5.23
N LYS A 65 25.74 10.49 -4.87
CA LYS A 65 25.57 11.80 -4.22
C LYS A 65 25.40 12.99 -5.17
N HIS A 66 25.50 12.74 -6.47
CA HIS A 66 25.32 13.78 -7.48
C HIS A 66 24.46 13.24 -8.63
N PRO A 67 23.61 14.09 -9.27
CA PRO A 67 22.79 13.66 -10.40
C PRO A 67 23.58 13.10 -11.58
N ASP A 68 24.83 13.55 -11.78
CA ASP A 68 25.71 13.07 -12.86
C ASP A 68 26.39 11.73 -12.55
N THR A 69 26.30 11.27 -11.30
CA THR A 69 26.91 10.02 -10.82
C THR A 69 25.92 9.23 -9.97
N PRO A 70 24.70 8.97 -10.49
CA PRO A 70 23.66 8.31 -9.73
C PRO A 70 24.00 6.85 -9.45
N PHE A 71 23.37 6.25 -8.46
CA PHE A 71 23.31 4.79 -8.34
C PHE A 71 22.47 4.19 -9.47
N LEU A 72 22.73 2.94 -9.80
CA LEU A 72 21.98 2.18 -10.79
C LEU A 72 20.67 1.65 -10.19
N THR A 73 20.70 1.17 -8.93
CA THR A 73 19.57 0.50 -8.29
C THR A 73 19.04 1.27 -7.08
N ILE A 74 17.74 1.15 -6.87
CA ILE A 74 17.08 1.67 -5.67
C ILE A 74 17.57 0.92 -4.44
N THR A 75 17.76 -0.39 -4.55
CA THR A 75 18.31 -1.24 -3.48
C THR A 75 19.66 -0.71 -2.98
N LYS A 76 20.56 -0.29 -3.89
CA LYS A 76 21.85 0.27 -3.49
C LYS A 76 21.71 1.59 -2.74
N ALA A 77 20.82 2.46 -3.21
CA ALA A 77 20.55 3.72 -2.52
C ALA A 77 19.97 3.49 -1.12
N LEU A 78 18.98 2.59 -0.99
CA LEU A 78 18.35 2.24 0.31
C LEU A 78 19.36 1.64 1.30
N THR A 79 20.27 0.78 0.84
CA THR A 79 21.30 0.18 1.71
C THR A 79 22.42 1.16 2.09
N THR A 80 22.49 2.30 1.42
CA THR A 80 23.49 3.35 1.69
C THR A 80 22.93 4.48 2.55
N ALA A 81 21.64 4.76 2.39
CA ALA A 81 20.93 5.84 3.08
C ALA A 81 20.78 5.57 4.59
N THR A 82 20.80 6.65 5.35
CA THR A 82 20.59 6.69 6.80
C THR A 82 19.47 7.67 7.13
N SER A 83 18.99 7.65 8.37
CA SER A 83 17.93 8.55 8.84
C SER A 83 18.22 10.03 8.48
N GLY A 84 17.23 10.70 7.93
CA GLY A 84 17.32 12.07 7.41
C GLY A 84 17.67 12.16 5.92
N ASP A 85 18.09 11.08 5.28
CA ASP A 85 18.46 11.08 3.87
C ASP A 85 17.24 11.01 2.93
N THR A 86 17.42 11.57 1.73
CA THR A 86 16.44 11.51 0.65
C THR A 86 17.03 10.81 -0.56
N ILE A 87 16.29 9.85 -1.11
CA ILE A 87 16.63 9.17 -2.35
C ILE A 87 15.71 9.70 -3.45
N VAL A 88 16.28 10.22 -4.53
CA VAL A 88 15.56 10.74 -5.69
C VAL A 88 15.78 9.79 -6.87
N VAL A 89 14.70 9.20 -7.36
CA VAL A 89 14.71 8.23 -8.45
C VAL A 89 14.29 8.89 -9.75
N ALA A 90 15.18 8.93 -10.73
CA ALA A 90 14.91 9.47 -12.06
C ALA A 90 13.85 8.64 -12.82
N PRO A 91 13.26 9.19 -13.90
CA PRO A 91 12.36 8.41 -14.76
C PRO A 91 13.06 7.17 -15.32
N GLY A 92 12.37 6.05 -15.33
CA GLY A 92 12.89 4.78 -15.84
C GLY A 92 12.12 3.59 -15.27
N GLU A 93 12.42 2.41 -15.77
CA GLU A 93 11.92 1.15 -15.25
C GLU A 93 13.04 0.45 -14.48
N TYR A 94 12.85 0.27 -13.18
CA TYR A 94 13.81 -0.32 -12.26
C TYR A 94 13.38 -1.75 -11.91
N GLN A 95 14.27 -2.70 -12.19
CA GLN A 95 14.10 -4.10 -11.81
C GLN A 95 14.87 -4.35 -10.51
N GLU A 96 14.14 -4.55 -9.42
CA GLU A 96 14.71 -4.65 -8.09
C GLU A 96 14.47 -6.04 -7.48
N ALA A 97 15.35 -6.46 -6.59
CA ALA A 97 15.12 -7.65 -5.78
C ALA A 97 14.15 -7.30 -4.64
N PHE A 98 12.95 -7.85 -4.66
CA PHE A 98 11.99 -7.67 -3.59
C PHE A 98 12.25 -8.66 -2.45
N PRO A 99 11.99 -8.31 -1.16
CA PRO A 99 11.56 -7.00 -0.70
C PRO A 99 12.68 -5.98 -0.57
N MET A 100 12.34 -4.70 -0.69
CA MET A 100 13.21 -3.58 -0.35
C MET A 100 12.74 -2.94 0.96
N THR A 101 13.65 -2.76 1.91
CA THR A 101 13.33 -2.07 3.17
C THR A 101 13.67 -0.59 3.05
N ILE A 102 12.71 0.28 3.35
CA ILE A 102 12.96 1.72 3.50
C ILE A 102 13.33 1.95 4.98
N PRO A 103 14.58 2.37 5.26
CA PRO A 103 15.02 2.57 6.64
C PRO A 103 14.24 3.70 7.33
N ASP A 104 14.30 3.69 8.64
CA ASP A 104 13.73 4.72 9.50
C ASP A 104 14.24 6.11 9.14
N GLY A 105 13.34 7.09 9.00
CA GLY A 105 13.69 8.46 8.65
C GLY A 105 14.21 8.68 7.22
N VAL A 106 14.12 7.69 6.33
CA VAL A 106 14.53 7.82 4.93
C VAL A 106 13.33 8.14 4.05
N THR A 107 13.52 9.10 3.14
CA THR A 107 12.55 9.43 2.09
C THR A 107 12.99 8.83 0.75
N LEU A 108 12.14 8.02 0.12
CA LEU A 108 12.28 7.55 -1.25
C LEU A 108 11.26 8.26 -2.15
N ARG A 109 11.75 9.00 -3.14
CA ARG A 109 10.87 9.77 -4.02
C ARG A 109 11.20 9.54 -5.50
N GLY A 110 10.21 9.16 -6.30
CA GLY A 110 10.27 9.24 -7.74
C GLY A 110 10.19 10.69 -8.22
N THR A 111 10.74 10.98 -9.37
CA THR A 111 10.60 12.32 -9.98
C THR A 111 9.29 12.47 -10.75
N ASN A 112 8.63 11.37 -11.10
CA ASN A 112 7.35 11.39 -11.79
C ASN A 112 6.60 10.07 -11.57
N LEU A 113 5.36 10.18 -11.12
CA LEU A 113 4.47 9.06 -10.79
C LEU A 113 4.38 7.99 -11.90
N ARG A 114 4.29 8.40 -13.16
CA ARG A 114 4.04 7.48 -14.27
C ARG A 114 5.31 6.95 -14.93
N SER A 115 6.36 7.74 -14.96
CA SER A 115 7.60 7.38 -15.63
C SER A 115 8.65 6.79 -14.69
N THR A 116 8.51 6.90 -13.37
CA THR A 116 9.34 6.19 -12.41
C THR A 116 8.63 4.90 -12.01
N GLN A 117 9.08 3.76 -12.56
CA GLN A 117 8.40 2.48 -12.41
C GLN A 117 9.33 1.46 -11.74
N VAL A 118 8.80 0.75 -10.74
CA VAL A 118 9.52 -0.28 -9.99
C VAL A 118 8.81 -1.61 -10.19
N LYS A 119 9.56 -2.64 -10.55
CA LYS A 119 9.07 -4.00 -10.71
C LYS A 119 10.09 -5.00 -10.15
N PRO A 120 9.67 -6.22 -9.79
CA PRO A 120 10.61 -7.22 -9.30
C PRO A 120 11.52 -7.76 -10.40
N THR A 121 12.68 -8.28 -10.00
CA THR A 121 13.46 -9.19 -10.83
C THR A 121 12.73 -10.52 -10.98
N GLY A 122 12.67 -11.03 -12.21
CA GLY A 122 11.94 -12.27 -12.53
C GLY A 122 10.46 -12.04 -12.85
N VAL A 123 9.86 -13.03 -13.51
CA VAL A 123 8.50 -12.92 -14.07
C VAL A 123 7.38 -13.44 -13.17
N THR A 124 7.72 -14.11 -12.06
CA THR A 124 6.77 -14.74 -11.13
C THR A 124 7.12 -14.42 -9.67
N ASN A 125 7.52 -13.18 -9.41
CA ASN A 125 7.91 -12.78 -8.06
C ASN A 125 6.67 -12.55 -7.20
N THR A 126 6.63 -13.20 -6.04
CA THR A 126 5.55 -13.13 -5.05
C THR A 126 5.97 -12.44 -3.76
N ASN A 127 7.15 -11.82 -3.72
CA ASN A 127 7.59 -11.09 -2.53
C ASN A 127 6.97 -9.70 -2.48
N THR A 128 6.76 -9.20 -1.29
CA THR A 128 6.37 -7.81 -1.03
C THR A 128 7.39 -6.83 -1.59
N ALA A 129 6.93 -5.72 -2.20
CA ALA A 129 7.84 -4.78 -2.83
C ALA A 129 8.60 -3.94 -1.80
N PHE A 130 7.90 -3.28 -0.88
CA PHE A 130 8.50 -2.41 0.11
C PHE A 130 8.09 -2.77 1.54
N ILE A 131 9.08 -2.91 2.41
CA ILE A 131 8.90 -2.95 3.86
C ILE A 131 9.12 -1.54 4.39
N MET A 132 8.10 -0.98 5.05
CA MET A 132 8.13 0.39 5.58
C MET A 132 8.53 0.38 7.05
N SER A 133 9.47 1.23 7.41
CA SER A 133 9.85 1.51 8.80
C SER A 133 9.06 2.68 9.38
N GLY A 134 9.19 2.97 10.69
CA GLY A 134 8.35 3.90 11.42
C GLY A 134 8.26 5.32 10.85
N ASP A 135 9.37 5.90 10.47
CA ASP A 135 9.49 7.28 9.94
C ASP A 135 9.72 7.34 8.43
N SER A 136 9.57 6.23 7.74
CA SER A 136 9.86 6.18 6.32
C SER A 136 8.80 6.90 5.48
N HIS A 137 9.24 7.48 4.36
CA HIS A 137 8.35 8.11 3.40
C HIS A 137 8.64 7.60 1.98
N ILE A 138 7.59 7.29 1.23
CA ILE A 138 7.69 6.95 -0.18
C ILE A 138 6.68 7.73 -1.01
N SER A 139 7.11 8.29 -2.17
CA SER A 139 6.22 9.05 -3.01
C SER A 139 6.58 9.04 -4.51
N ASP A 140 5.59 9.41 -5.33
CA ASP A 140 5.74 9.80 -6.74
C ASP A 140 6.31 8.69 -7.66
N LEU A 141 5.89 7.43 -7.49
CA LEU A 141 6.30 6.32 -8.35
C LEU A 141 5.20 5.27 -8.56
N THR A 142 5.41 4.40 -9.54
CA THR A 142 4.54 3.26 -9.84
C THR A 142 5.22 1.95 -9.48
N ILE A 143 4.52 1.07 -8.75
CA ILE A 143 4.94 -0.30 -8.42
C ILE A 143 4.09 -1.26 -9.24
N LYS A 144 4.72 -2.23 -9.91
CA LYS A 144 3.99 -3.10 -10.84
C LYS A 144 4.54 -4.51 -10.96
N ASP A 145 3.78 -5.38 -11.62
CA ASP A 145 4.19 -6.68 -12.15
C ASP A 145 4.72 -7.67 -11.09
N PHE A 146 4.14 -7.69 -9.89
CA PHE A 146 4.37 -8.72 -8.87
C PHE A 146 3.08 -9.50 -8.59
N PHE A 147 3.19 -10.65 -7.94
CA PHE A 147 2.09 -11.58 -7.70
C PHE A 147 1.87 -11.81 -6.21
N TYR A 148 0.68 -12.29 -5.87
CA TYR A 148 0.33 -12.68 -4.50
C TYR A 148 0.57 -14.17 -4.28
N ASP A 149 1.19 -14.51 -3.16
CA ASP A 149 1.33 -15.85 -2.64
C ASP A 149 0.30 -16.11 -1.54
N SER A 150 -0.70 -16.93 -1.86
CA SER A 150 -1.76 -17.27 -0.90
C SER A 150 -1.30 -18.24 0.20
N VAL A 151 -0.18 -18.92 0.04
CA VAL A 151 0.35 -19.87 1.03
C VAL A 151 1.09 -19.14 2.14
N ASN A 152 1.92 -18.16 1.74
CA ASN A 152 2.74 -17.39 2.68
C ASN A 152 2.12 -16.04 3.05
N ASP A 153 0.99 -15.67 2.44
CA ASP A 153 0.35 -14.35 2.57
C ASP A 153 1.33 -13.21 2.28
N ASP A 154 2.02 -13.32 1.15
CA ASP A 154 3.04 -12.37 0.66
C ASP A 154 2.68 -11.81 -0.71
N GLY A 155 3.44 -10.85 -1.24
CA GLY A 155 3.18 -10.21 -2.52
C GLY A 155 2.31 -8.96 -2.40
N TYR A 156 2.66 -8.08 -1.49
CA TYR A 156 2.06 -6.75 -1.31
C TYR A 156 2.97 -5.65 -1.87
N ALA A 157 2.38 -4.54 -2.30
CA ALA A 157 3.20 -3.37 -2.63
C ALA A 157 3.89 -2.80 -1.38
N PHE A 158 3.18 -2.84 -0.24
CA PHE A 158 3.70 -2.34 1.03
C PHE A 158 3.42 -3.31 2.17
N GLU A 159 4.40 -3.47 3.05
CA GLU A 159 4.24 -4.16 4.31
C GLU A 159 4.75 -3.29 5.46
N VAL A 160 3.93 -3.19 6.51
CA VAL A 160 4.29 -2.58 7.77
C VAL A 160 4.08 -3.61 8.85
N VAL A 161 5.15 -4.25 9.29
CA VAL A 161 5.10 -5.41 10.22
C VAL A 161 5.70 -5.12 11.56
N SER A 162 6.22 -3.94 11.83
CA SER A 162 7.10 -3.95 12.95
C SER A 162 6.91 -2.86 13.95
N SER A 163 7.54 -3.07 14.99
CA SER A 163 8.11 -2.20 16.00
C SER A 163 8.25 -0.75 15.53
N MET A 164 7.12 -0.11 15.16
CA MET A 164 7.11 1.34 15.12
C MET A 164 7.36 1.82 16.54
N ASN A 165 8.64 1.93 16.89
CA ASN A 165 9.07 2.46 18.19
C ASN A 165 8.90 3.98 18.25
N SER A 166 8.64 4.58 17.11
CA SER A 166 8.42 6.00 16.91
C SER A 166 6.95 6.36 17.05
N THR A 167 6.66 7.54 17.53
CA THR A 167 5.33 8.16 17.44
C THR A 167 5.04 8.69 16.04
N GLN A 168 6.00 8.61 15.13
CA GLN A 168 5.90 9.09 13.77
C GLN A 168 5.38 7.97 12.85
N SER A 169 4.62 8.35 11.88
CA SER A 169 3.90 7.46 10.98
C SER A 169 4.61 7.35 9.64
N PRO A 170 4.74 6.16 9.06
CA PRO A 170 5.20 6.05 7.68
C PRO A 170 4.20 6.69 6.72
N TYR A 171 4.70 7.41 5.72
CA TYR A 171 3.89 8.10 4.73
C TYR A 171 4.07 7.49 3.35
N ILE A 172 2.95 7.19 2.69
CA ILE A 172 2.86 6.64 1.35
C ILE A 172 1.98 7.58 0.54
N GLU A 173 2.58 8.33 -0.39
CA GLU A 173 1.90 9.41 -1.08
C GLU A 173 2.09 9.36 -2.59
N ARG A 174 1.04 9.65 -3.33
CA ARG A 174 1.09 9.70 -4.81
C ARG A 174 1.77 8.46 -5.41
N ILE A 175 1.28 7.28 -5.01
CA ILE A 175 1.74 5.99 -5.52
C ILE A 175 0.66 5.39 -6.42
N THR A 176 1.08 4.78 -7.51
CA THR A 176 0.24 3.85 -8.27
C THR A 176 0.77 2.44 -8.08
N VAL A 177 -0.07 1.55 -7.57
CA VAL A 177 0.15 0.10 -7.60
C VAL A 177 -0.64 -0.45 -8.76
N ASN A 178 0.02 -1.11 -9.71
CA ASN A 178 -0.60 -1.66 -10.91
C ASN A 178 -0.18 -3.10 -11.11
N THR A 179 -0.99 -4.02 -10.62
CA THR A 179 -0.74 -5.46 -10.75
C THR A 179 -1.76 -6.11 -11.67
N LYS A 180 -1.40 -7.26 -12.18
CA LYS A 180 -2.26 -8.14 -12.95
C LYS A 180 -1.97 -9.58 -12.54
N GLY A 181 -2.94 -10.47 -12.67
CA GLY A 181 -2.73 -11.90 -12.46
C GLY A 181 -1.92 -12.54 -13.59
N SER A 182 -1.50 -13.77 -13.37
CA SER A 182 -0.85 -14.58 -14.40
C SER A 182 -1.81 -14.77 -15.58
N VAL A 183 -1.33 -14.52 -16.78
CA VAL A 183 -2.10 -14.78 -18.00
C VAL A 183 -1.97 -16.26 -18.33
N THR A 184 -2.97 -17.04 -17.94
CA THR A 184 -3.14 -18.39 -18.48
C THR A 184 -4.12 -18.31 -19.64
N SER A 185 -3.62 -18.46 -20.82
CA SER A 185 -4.31 -18.55 -22.12
C SER A 185 -5.85 -18.48 -22.14
N GLY A 186 -6.45 -17.55 -22.82
CA GLY A 186 -7.84 -17.61 -23.20
C GLY A 186 -8.60 -16.31 -23.10
N SER A 187 -9.50 -16.17 -22.15
CA SER A 187 -10.53 -15.14 -22.18
C SER A 187 -10.20 -13.83 -21.48
N ASP A 188 -9.10 -13.79 -20.70
CA ASP A 188 -8.67 -12.58 -20.00
C ASP A 188 -7.19 -12.25 -20.28
N PRO A 189 -6.90 -11.47 -21.34
CA PRO A 189 -5.55 -11.11 -21.72
C PRO A 189 -4.83 -10.20 -20.69
N TYR A 190 -5.58 -9.66 -19.73
CA TYR A 190 -5.04 -8.77 -18.68
C TYR A 190 -4.84 -9.48 -17.35
N GLY A 191 -5.25 -10.74 -17.22
CA GLY A 191 -5.16 -11.50 -15.98
C GLY A 191 -6.10 -11.03 -14.85
N TYR A 192 -7.14 -10.25 -15.17
CA TYR A 192 -8.06 -9.72 -14.16
C TYR A 192 -8.91 -10.80 -13.48
N ALA A 193 -9.14 -11.92 -14.15
CA ALA A 193 -9.88 -13.04 -13.58
C ALA A 193 -9.02 -13.95 -12.70
N GLN A 194 -7.70 -13.77 -12.70
CA GLN A 194 -6.78 -14.59 -11.92
C GLN A 194 -6.77 -14.16 -10.46
N GLY A 195 -6.64 -15.12 -9.56
CA GLY A 195 -6.61 -14.87 -8.12
C GLY A 195 -5.21 -14.59 -7.55
N ASP A 196 -4.20 -14.37 -8.39
CA ASP A 196 -2.80 -14.26 -8.02
C ASP A 196 -2.17 -12.87 -8.33
N ALA A 197 -2.95 -11.89 -8.71
CA ALA A 197 -2.45 -10.51 -8.84
C ALA A 197 -1.89 -10.02 -7.49
N GLY A 198 -0.84 -9.20 -7.53
CA GLY A 198 -0.27 -8.61 -6.32
C GLY A 198 -1.27 -7.74 -5.58
N ARG A 199 -1.15 -7.66 -4.27
CA ARG A 199 -2.00 -6.90 -3.35
C ARG A 199 -1.44 -5.50 -3.05
N GLY A 200 -2.27 -4.62 -2.49
CA GLY A 200 -1.86 -3.26 -2.19
C GLY A 200 -0.98 -3.16 -0.93
N ALA A 201 -1.54 -3.27 0.25
CA ALA A 201 -0.78 -3.14 1.49
C ALA A 201 -1.18 -4.16 2.54
N LYS A 202 -0.20 -4.63 3.34
CA LYS A 202 -0.37 -5.44 4.54
C LYS A 202 0.13 -4.67 5.74
N LEU A 203 -0.77 -4.37 6.65
CA LEU A 203 -0.53 -3.48 7.78
C LEU A 203 -0.83 -4.24 9.08
N ASP A 204 0.23 -4.63 9.79
CA ASP A 204 0.15 -5.48 10.98
C ASP A 204 0.53 -4.70 12.24
N GLY A 205 -0.43 -4.55 13.15
CA GLY A 205 -0.24 -3.89 14.45
C GLY A 205 0.25 -4.81 15.57
N ALA A 206 0.61 -6.06 15.30
CA ALA A 206 0.97 -7.03 16.35
C ALA A 206 2.14 -6.56 17.24
N ASN A 207 3.08 -5.84 16.67
CA ASN A 207 4.27 -5.34 17.36
C ASN A 207 4.18 -3.88 17.81
N LEU A 208 3.01 -3.24 17.69
CA LEU A 208 2.81 -1.90 18.25
C LEU A 208 2.87 -1.98 19.79
N ASN A 209 3.78 -1.24 20.39
CA ASN A 209 3.84 -1.09 21.84
C ASN A 209 2.91 0.04 22.33
N ALA A 210 2.80 0.23 23.66
CA ALA A 210 1.95 1.27 24.22
C ALA A 210 2.35 2.69 23.78
N ALA A 211 3.64 2.95 23.56
CA ALA A 211 4.13 4.24 23.07
C ALA A 211 3.79 4.45 21.58
N SER A 212 3.59 3.37 20.82
CA SER A 212 3.27 3.39 19.39
C SER A 212 1.77 3.32 19.10
N LEU A 213 0.91 3.28 20.10
CA LEU A 213 -0.55 3.16 19.91
C LEU A 213 -1.18 4.30 19.10
N HIS A 214 -0.50 5.44 19.03
CA HIS A 214 -0.94 6.61 18.28
C HIS A 214 -0.35 6.66 16.85
N SER A 215 0.60 5.80 16.55
CA SER A 215 1.18 5.73 15.21
C SER A 215 0.16 5.17 14.22
N SER A 216 0.12 5.76 13.04
CA SER A 216 -0.73 5.33 11.94
C SER A 216 0.09 5.25 10.66
N VAL A 217 -0.39 4.52 9.68
CA VAL A 217 0.15 4.57 8.32
C VAL A 217 -0.70 5.52 7.51
N LEU A 218 -0.10 6.52 6.91
CA LEU A 218 -0.81 7.44 6.03
C LEU A 218 -0.67 7.01 4.57
N PHE A 219 -1.80 6.83 3.91
CA PHE A 219 -1.89 6.79 2.44
C PHE A 219 -2.59 8.05 1.96
N ASN A 220 -1.94 8.77 1.06
CA ASN A 220 -2.49 9.97 0.46
C ASN A 220 -2.32 9.99 -1.06
N GLU A 221 -3.41 10.25 -1.79
CA GLU A 221 -3.42 10.32 -3.25
C GLU A 221 -2.87 9.07 -3.96
N CYS A 222 -3.14 7.87 -3.39
CA CYS A 222 -2.69 6.62 -3.94
C CYS A 222 -3.76 5.93 -4.78
N THR A 223 -3.33 5.22 -5.82
CA THR A 223 -4.20 4.40 -6.67
C THR A 223 -3.74 2.95 -6.64
N PHE A 224 -4.61 2.05 -6.21
CA PHE A 224 -4.34 0.62 -6.19
C PHE A 224 -5.18 -0.08 -7.25
N ILE A 225 -4.54 -0.66 -8.25
CA ILE A 225 -5.14 -1.49 -9.28
C ILE A 225 -4.71 -2.93 -8.99
N THR A 226 -5.55 -3.64 -8.22
CA THR A 226 -5.24 -4.98 -7.68
C THR A 226 -6.39 -5.96 -8.02
N PRO A 227 -6.48 -6.40 -9.29
CA PRO A 227 -7.62 -7.16 -9.78
C PRO A 227 -7.87 -8.42 -8.98
N ASN A 228 -9.12 -8.61 -8.52
CA ASN A 228 -9.58 -9.73 -7.69
C ASN A 228 -8.82 -9.93 -6.36
N GLN A 229 -8.05 -8.94 -5.92
CA GLN A 229 -7.25 -9.00 -4.70
C GLN A 229 -7.72 -8.01 -3.64
N VAL A 230 -6.99 -7.92 -2.56
CA VAL A 230 -7.21 -6.98 -1.46
C VAL A 230 -6.39 -5.72 -1.71
N GLY A 231 -7.02 -4.55 -1.66
CA GLY A 231 -6.34 -3.27 -1.73
C GLY A 231 -5.48 -3.05 -0.49
N VAL A 232 -6.09 -3.06 0.70
CA VAL A 232 -5.39 -2.91 1.98
C VAL A 232 -5.88 -3.95 2.97
N LYS A 233 -4.98 -4.71 3.57
CA LYS A 233 -5.23 -5.65 4.67
C LYS A 233 -4.73 -5.04 5.98
N ILE A 234 -5.61 -4.89 6.96
CA ILE A 234 -5.31 -4.33 8.27
C ILE A 234 -5.50 -5.42 9.32
N THR A 235 -4.48 -5.69 10.11
CA THR A 235 -4.52 -6.72 11.15
C THR A 235 -4.05 -6.18 12.50
N ASN A 236 -4.41 -6.89 13.55
CA ASN A 236 -3.88 -6.68 14.91
C ASN A 236 -4.00 -5.22 15.42
N GLY A 237 -5.11 -4.54 15.08
CA GLY A 237 -5.39 -3.19 15.58
C GLY A 237 -4.52 -2.09 14.98
N MET A 238 -3.90 -2.32 13.82
CA MET A 238 -3.18 -1.27 13.10
C MET A 238 -4.10 -0.12 12.74
N ARG A 239 -3.57 1.10 12.85
CA ARG A 239 -4.28 2.32 12.46
C ARG A 239 -3.83 2.77 11.08
N VAL A 240 -4.79 3.14 10.22
CA VAL A 240 -4.55 3.60 8.85
C VAL A 240 -5.31 4.89 8.60
N GLU A 241 -4.65 5.85 7.96
CA GLU A 241 -5.27 7.05 7.42
C GLU A 241 -5.28 6.92 5.89
N TRP A 242 -6.48 6.96 5.32
CA TRP A 242 -6.72 6.71 3.89
C TRP A 242 -7.34 7.94 3.26
N LEU A 243 -6.52 8.78 2.61
CA LEU A 243 -6.91 10.09 2.12
C LEU A 243 -6.79 10.14 0.59
N ASN A 244 -7.85 10.51 -0.10
CA ASN A 244 -7.86 10.67 -1.56
C ASN A 244 -7.32 9.46 -2.33
N CYS A 245 -7.54 8.25 -1.81
CA CYS A 245 -7.04 7.02 -2.39
C CYS A 245 -8.14 6.22 -3.05
N PHE A 246 -7.77 5.45 -4.08
CA PHE A 246 -8.69 4.64 -4.86
C PHE A 246 -8.22 3.20 -4.96
N ASN A 247 -9.17 2.26 -4.84
CA ASN A 247 -8.98 0.85 -5.16
C ASN A 247 -9.81 0.52 -6.41
N TYR A 248 -9.12 0.08 -7.47
CA TYR A 248 -9.77 -0.34 -8.71
C TYR A 248 -9.66 -1.86 -8.87
N PHE A 249 -10.75 -2.46 -9.29
CA PHE A 249 -10.88 -3.89 -9.59
C PHE A 249 -10.58 -4.82 -8.40
N ALA A 250 -10.32 -4.28 -7.22
CA ALA A 250 -10.11 -5.08 -6.02
C ALA A 250 -11.41 -5.82 -5.65
N SER A 251 -11.30 -7.07 -5.23
CA SER A 251 -12.45 -7.78 -4.65
C SER A 251 -12.80 -7.23 -3.26
N ILE A 252 -11.80 -6.75 -2.54
CA ILE A 252 -11.97 -6.07 -1.25
C ILE A 252 -11.06 -4.84 -1.25
N GLY A 253 -11.65 -3.65 -1.15
CA GLY A 253 -10.89 -2.41 -1.09
C GLY A 253 -10.06 -2.30 0.18
N ILE A 254 -10.70 -2.46 1.34
CA ILE A 254 -10.07 -2.46 2.67
C ILE A 254 -10.58 -3.64 3.46
N GLN A 255 -9.68 -4.51 3.91
CA GLN A 255 -9.97 -5.68 4.71
C GLN A 255 -9.47 -5.48 6.14
N GLY A 256 -10.39 -5.41 7.10
CA GLY A 256 -10.06 -5.50 8.53
C GLY A 256 -10.08 -6.97 8.98
N VAL A 257 -9.03 -7.44 9.61
CA VAL A 257 -8.93 -8.78 10.17
C VAL A 257 -8.55 -8.65 11.63
N GLN A 258 -9.18 -9.40 12.48
CA GLN A 258 -8.96 -9.58 13.92
C GLN A 258 -8.10 -8.50 14.62
N GLY A 259 -8.66 -7.80 15.59
CA GLY A 259 -7.96 -6.88 16.46
C GLY A 259 -6.91 -7.59 17.33
N ALA A 260 -5.85 -6.89 17.70
CA ALA A 260 -4.83 -7.42 18.58
C ALA A 260 -5.39 -7.63 19.99
N THR A 261 -5.15 -8.81 20.57
CA THR A 261 -5.45 -9.08 21.96
C THR A 261 -4.65 -8.14 22.87
N GLY A 262 -5.32 -7.45 23.78
CA GLY A 262 -4.67 -6.53 24.73
C GLY A 262 -4.26 -5.17 24.18
N LYS A 263 -4.55 -4.88 22.90
CA LYS A 263 -4.38 -3.56 22.27
C LYS A 263 -5.75 -2.93 22.03
N ALA A 264 -5.80 -1.66 21.63
CA ALA A 264 -7.03 -0.86 21.52
C ALA A 264 -8.18 -1.64 20.88
N GLY A 265 -9.09 -2.18 21.66
CA GLY A 265 -10.22 -2.99 21.22
C GLY A 265 -9.85 -4.45 20.99
N SER A 266 -9.70 -5.22 22.08
CA SER A 266 -9.58 -6.69 22.00
C SER A 266 -10.73 -7.27 21.18
N GLY A 267 -10.40 -7.94 20.08
CA GLY A 267 -11.40 -8.58 19.20
C GLY A 267 -12.13 -7.65 18.23
N SER A 268 -11.73 -6.38 18.12
CA SER A 268 -12.33 -5.45 17.15
C SER A 268 -11.33 -4.87 16.17
N THR A 269 -11.78 -4.66 14.96
CA THR A 269 -11.04 -3.92 13.94
C THR A 269 -11.50 -2.47 13.91
N ARG A 270 -10.56 -1.54 13.97
CA ARG A 270 -10.84 -0.12 13.91
C ARG A 270 -10.45 0.44 12.55
N LEU A 271 -11.41 1.01 11.85
CA LEU A 271 -11.24 1.63 10.54
C LEU A 271 -11.47 3.15 10.66
N LYS A 272 -10.58 3.96 10.10
CA LYS A 272 -10.77 5.40 9.94
C LYS A 272 -10.97 5.70 8.46
N PHE A 273 -12.05 6.36 8.14
CA PHE A 273 -12.37 6.80 6.78
C PHE A 273 -12.18 8.31 6.67
N GLY A 274 -11.42 8.76 5.68
CA GLY A 274 -11.31 10.16 5.30
C GLY A 274 -12.36 10.51 4.26
N GLY A 275 -13.40 11.24 4.66
CA GLY A 275 -14.50 11.66 3.77
C GLY A 275 -15.46 10.53 3.44
N THR A 276 -16.40 10.26 4.33
CA THR A 276 -17.48 9.30 4.09
C THR A 276 -18.71 10.02 3.55
N SER A 277 -19.30 9.47 2.49
CA SER A 277 -20.70 9.75 2.17
C SER A 277 -21.59 8.78 2.96
N GLY A 278 -21.87 9.09 4.22
CA GLY A 278 -22.75 8.28 5.06
C GLY A 278 -22.25 8.17 6.51
N THR A 279 -23.17 7.85 7.40
CA THR A 279 -22.90 7.58 8.81
C THR A 279 -23.06 6.10 9.06
N PHE A 280 -22.07 5.48 9.67
CA PHE A 280 -22.18 4.12 10.18
C PHE A 280 -22.90 4.17 11.53
N SER A 281 -24.04 3.52 11.62
CA SER A 281 -24.81 3.41 12.87
C SER A 281 -24.39 2.18 13.67
N THR A 282 -24.45 2.27 14.99
CA THR A 282 -24.30 1.08 15.84
C THR A 282 -25.37 0.05 15.48
N SER A 283 -25.00 -1.23 15.52
CA SER A 283 -25.84 -2.36 15.12
C SER A 283 -25.95 -2.62 13.61
N GLU A 284 -25.38 -1.79 12.77
CA GLU A 284 -25.19 -2.16 11.35
C GLU A 284 -24.26 -3.38 11.22
N VAL A 285 -24.49 -4.16 10.20
CA VAL A 285 -23.76 -5.39 9.99
C VAL A 285 -22.73 -5.19 8.88
N ALA A 286 -21.48 -5.46 9.20
CA ALA A 286 -20.38 -5.52 8.22
C ALA A 286 -20.17 -6.97 7.77
N TYR A 287 -19.90 -7.15 6.49
CA TYR A 287 -19.64 -8.45 5.89
C TYR A 287 -18.28 -8.47 5.20
N GLN A 288 -17.53 -9.55 5.42
CA GLN A 288 -16.38 -9.88 4.59
C GLN A 288 -16.84 -10.83 3.48
N LEU A 289 -16.62 -10.44 2.23
CA LEU A 289 -17.03 -11.23 1.07
C LEU A 289 -15.87 -12.07 0.52
N GLU A 290 -16.19 -13.22 -0.07
CA GLU A 290 -15.23 -14.03 -0.84
C GLU A 290 -14.61 -13.23 -1.99
N ASN A 291 -13.40 -13.62 -2.39
CA ASN A 291 -12.78 -13.13 -3.62
C ASN A 291 -13.55 -13.65 -4.84
N GLY A 292 -13.77 -12.78 -5.81
CA GLY A 292 -14.53 -13.10 -6.99
C GLY A 292 -16.04 -13.08 -6.76
N PHE A 293 -16.78 -13.04 -7.85
CA PHE A 293 -18.24 -13.16 -7.84
C PHE A 293 -18.68 -14.38 -8.63
N GLN A 294 -19.85 -14.89 -8.27
CA GLN A 294 -20.52 -15.96 -8.99
C GLN A 294 -21.72 -15.38 -9.76
N GLN A 295 -21.99 -15.92 -10.94
CA GLN A 295 -23.13 -15.48 -11.74
C GLN A 295 -24.17 -16.59 -11.79
N GLY A 296 -25.44 -16.20 -11.67
CA GLY A 296 -26.58 -17.07 -11.83
C GLY A 296 -27.70 -16.40 -12.63
N ILE A 297 -28.72 -17.18 -12.95
CA ILE A 297 -29.98 -16.66 -13.45
C ILE A 297 -31.01 -16.69 -12.32
N TYR A 298 -31.96 -15.77 -12.35
CA TYR A 298 -32.96 -15.73 -11.32
C TYR A 298 -34.38 -15.43 -11.84
N SER A 299 -35.35 -15.76 -10.99
CA SER A 299 -36.75 -15.36 -11.10
C SER A 299 -37.24 -14.89 -9.74
N ARG A 300 -38.32 -14.10 -9.71
CA ARG A 300 -38.97 -13.69 -8.48
C ARG A 300 -40.47 -13.95 -8.56
N GLY A 301 -41.02 -14.56 -7.50
CA GLY A 301 -42.46 -14.71 -7.26
C GLY A 301 -42.80 -14.15 -5.90
N GLY A 302 -43.60 -13.09 -5.86
CA GLY A 302 -43.80 -12.35 -4.62
C GLY A 302 -42.49 -11.74 -4.11
N ASN A 303 -42.14 -12.03 -2.87
CA ASN A 303 -40.87 -11.59 -2.25
C ASN A 303 -39.76 -12.64 -2.36
N THR A 304 -40.03 -13.82 -2.93
CA THR A 304 -39.05 -14.88 -3.03
C THR A 304 -38.30 -14.77 -4.35
N VAL A 305 -37.01 -14.56 -4.25
CA VAL A 305 -36.09 -14.60 -5.40
C VAL A 305 -35.43 -15.97 -5.43
N GLN A 306 -35.67 -16.71 -6.52
CA GLN A 306 -35.07 -18.00 -6.77
C GLN A 306 -33.86 -17.82 -7.71
N ILE A 307 -32.69 -18.22 -7.25
CA ILE A 307 -31.44 -18.12 -8.00
C ILE A 307 -30.99 -19.52 -8.40
N THR A 308 -30.69 -19.69 -9.68
CA THR A 308 -30.24 -20.95 -10.25
C THR A 308 -28.78 -20.82 -10.70
N ARG A 309 -27.93 -21.63 -10.10
CA ARG A 309 -26.52 -21.79 -10.47
C ARG A 309 -26.05 -23.21 -10.12
N PRO A 310 -25.58 -24.00 -11.08
CA PRO A 310 -25.03 -25.32 -10.79
C PRO A 310 -23.85 -25.25 -9.84
N ASN A 311 -23.83 -26.15 -8.84
CA ASN A 311 -22.75 -26.28 -7.85
C ASN A 311 -22.38 -24.97 -7.16
N HIS A 312 -23.37 -24.23 -6.66
CA HIS A 312 -23.18 -22.92 -6.03
C HIS A 312 -22.39 -22.96 -4.71
N GLY A 313 -22.24 -24.12 -4.06
CA GLY A 313 -21.44 -24.30 -2.83
C GLY A 313 -21.97 -23.61 -1.57
N LEU A 314 -23.20 -23.10 -1.60
CA LEU A 314 -23.85 -22.46 -0.45
C LEU A 314 -24.56 -23.48 0.42
N THR A 315 -24.69 -23.14 1.70
CA THR A 315 -25.53 -23.84 2.69
C THR A 315 -26.62 -22.91 3.21
N THR A 316 -27.75 -23.49 3.64
CA THR A 316 -28.82 -22.68 4.25
C THR A 316 -28.28 -21.96 5.50
N GLY A 317 -28.53 -20.66 5.57
CA GLY A 317 -28.02 -19.79 6.61
C GLY A 317 -26.80 -18.96 6.18
N ASP A 318 -26.14 -19.31 5.11
CA ASP A 318 -25.07 -18.47 4.53
C ASP A 318 -25.64 -17.09 4.16
N TYR A 319 -24.75 -16.07 4.15
CA TYR A 319 -25.08 -14.75 3.64
C TYR A 319 -24.35 -14.51 2.31
N ILE A 320 -25.03 -13.84 1.39
CA ILE A 320 -24.46 -13.36 0.14
C ILE A 320 -24.75 -11.88 -0.04
N TYR A 321 -23.88 -11.17 -0.73
CA TYR A 321 -24.24 -9.91 -1.38
C TYR A 321 -24.65 -10.24 -2.82
N ALA A 322 -25.86 -9.91 -3.19
CA ALA A 322 -26.40 -10.11 -4.53
C ALA A 322 -26.57 -8.76 -5.24
N ASP A 323 -26.07 -8.70 -6.46
CA ASP A 323 -26.19 -7.59 -7.41
C ASP A 323 -27.00 -8.07 -8.61
N PHE A 324 -28.22 -7.55 -8.75
CA PHE A 324 -29.20 -7.98 -9.76
C PHE A 324 -29.05 -7.16 -11.04
N ILE A 325 -28.22 -7.64 -11.96
CA ILE A 325 -27.83 -6.94 -13.18
C ILE A 325 -29.03 -6.62 -14.09
N THR A 326 -30.02 -7.51 -14.14
CA THR A 326 -31.27 -7.32 -14.91
C THR A 326 -32.47 -7.76 -14.09
N GLY A 327 -33.66 -7.35 -14.48
CA GLY A 327 -34.93 -7.81 -13.90
C GLY A 327 -35.48 -7.00 -12.74
N GLY A 328 -34.65 -6.25 -12.00
CA GLY A 328 -35.10 -5.28 -11.00
C GLY A 328 -35.43 -5.86 -9.62
N ALA A 329 -34.82 -6.96 -9.19
CA ALA A 329 -34.72 -7.31 -7.78
C ALA A 329 -33.74 -6.37 -7.07
N THR A 330 -33.82 -6.26 -5.74
CA THR A 330 -33.06 -5.26 -4.98
C THR A 330 -31.66 -5.76 -4.64
N ASP A 331 -30.63 -4.98 -4.96
CA ASP A 331 -29.27 -5.29 -4.56
C ASP A 331 -29.13 -5.17 -3.04
N ASN A 332 -28.69 -6.25 -2.40
CA ASN A 332 -28.56 -6.26 -0.94
C ASN A 332 -27.79 -7.49 -0.45
N PHE A 333 -27.54 -7.50 0.86
CA PHE A 333 -27.14 -8.70 1.61
C PHE A 333 -28.37 -9.55 1.93
N TYR A 334 -28.27 -10.84 1.63
CA TYR A 334 -29.35 -11.79 1.83
C TYR A 334 -28.89 -13.02 2.56
N GLN A 335 -29.73 -13.53 3.46
CA GLN A 335 -29.56 -14.87 3.99
C GLN A 335 -30.14 -15.89 3.01
N VAL A 336 -29.40 -16.95 2.76
CA VAL A 336 -29.69 -17.96 1.76
C VAL A 336 -30.49 -19.12 2.36
N THR A 337 -31.47 -19.58 1.61
CA THR A 337 -32.13 -20.89 1.85
C THR A 337 -31.86 -21.79 0.65
N VAL A 338 -31.07 -22.84 0.84
CA VAL A 338 -30.68 -23.78 -0.21
C VAL A 338 -31.84 -24.76 -0.47
N GLN A 339 -32.22 -24.91 -1.73
CA GLN A 339 -33.25 -25.85 -2.18
C GLN A 339 -32.61 -27.13 -2.76
N THR A 340 -31.59 -26.96 -3.59
CA THR A 340 -30.82 -28.06 -4.21
C THR A 340 -29.35 -27.61 -4.36
N THR A 341 -28.49 -28.47 -4.86
CA THR A 341 -27.09 -28.11 -5.21
C THR A 341 -27.00 -27.06 -6.31
N SER A 342 -28.08 -26.78 -7.00
CA SER A 342 -28.12 -25.83 -8.14
C SER A 342 -29.13 -24.69 -7.94
N VAL A 343 -29.91 -24.69 -6.86
CA VAL A 343 -30.98 -23.71 -6.62
C VAL A 343 -30.99 -23.28 -5.17
N PHE A 344 -31.01 -22.00 -4.95
CA PHE A 344 -31.26 -21.40 -3.65
C PHE A 344 -32.20 -20.20 -3.74
N THR A 345 -32.76 -19.79 -2.62
CA THR A 345 -33.69 -18.65 -2.53
C THR A 345 -33.21 -17.63 -1.53
N VAL A 346 -33.58 -16.36 -1.80
CA VAL A 346 -33.45 -15.24 -0.86
C VAL A 346 -34.79 -14.48 -0.80
N THR A 347 -34.96 -13.70 0.24
CA THR A 347 -36.18 -12.88 0.42
C THR A 347 -35.88 -11.43 0.10
N ASP A 348 -36.44 -10.92 -0.99
CA ASP A 348 -36.35 -9.51 -1.38
C ASP A 348 -37.33 -8.66 -0.58
N GLY A 349 -36.92 -7.44 -0.23
CA GLY A 349 -37.84 -6.47 0.41
C GLY A 349 -38.95 -5.98 -0.55
N ALA A 350 -38.70 -6.01 -1.85
CA ALA A 350 -39.68 -5.71 -2.89
C ALA A 350 -40.47 -6.96 -3.27
N SER A 351 -41.73 -6.79 -3.69
CA SER A 351 -42.54 -7.88 -4.19
C SER A 351 -42.88 -7.69 -5.67
N GLY A 352 -43.23 -8.79 -6.34
CA GLY A 352 -43.63 -8.79 -7.73
C GLY A 352 -43.14 -10.01 -8.48
N THR A 353 -43.44 -10.08 -9.80
CA THR A 353 -43.03 -11.18 -10.65
C THR A 353 -41.90 -10.74 -11.54
N ILE A 354 -40.79 -11.50 -11.53
CA ILE A 354 -39.66 -11.36 -12.47
C ILE A 354 -39.48 -12.71 -13.15
N ASN A 355 -39.58 -12.72 -14.48
CA ASN A 355 -39.45 -13.94 -15.28
C ASN A 355 -37.99 -14.19 -15.68
N PRO A 356 -37.49 -15.44 -15.68
CA PRO A 356 -36.16 -15.77 -16.17
C PRO A 356 -36.10 -15.62 -17.73
N PRO A 357 -34.89 -15.45 -18.29
CA PRO A 357 -33.62 -15.35 -17.58
C PRO A 357 -33.28 -13.92 -17.19
N SER A 358 -33.32 -13.62 -15.89
CA SER A 358 -32.73 -12.41 -15.35
C SER A 358 -31.38 -12.75 -14.71
N ILE A 359 -30.41 -11.85 -14.76
CA ILE A 359 -29.03 -12.11 -14.37
C ILE A 359 -28.76 -11.51 -12.99
N VAL A 360 -28.11 -12.29 -12.15
CA VAL A 360 -27.59 -11.87 -10.86
C VAL A 360 -26.13 -12.27 -10.72
N THR A 361 -25.31 -11.40 -10.15
CA THR A 361 -24.01 -11.76 -9.62
C THR A 361 -24.05 -11.72 -8.10
N TYR A 362 -23.31 -12.62 -7.44
CA TYR A 362 -23.28 -12.63 -5.99
C TYR A 362 -21.91 -13.08 -5.45
N LYS A 363 -21.63 -12.66 -4.21
CA LYS A 363 -20.46 -13.08 -3.42
C LYS A 363 -20.93 -13.66 -2.10
N LYS A 364 -20.35 -14.78 -1.68
CA LYS A 364 -20.59 -15.34 -0.36
C LYS A 364 -19.90 -14.50 0.72
N ALA A 365 -20.57 -14.28 1.84
CA ALA A 365 -19.96 -13.71 3.03
C ALA A 365 -19.23 -14.82 3.82
N VAL A 366 -17.92 -14.64 4.02
CA VAL A 366 -17.08 -15.58 4.77
C VAL A 366 -16.94 -15.18 6.23
N ALA A 367 -17.21 -13.92 6.56
CA ALA A 367 -17.28 -13.43 7.92
C ALA A 367 -18.35 -12.32 8.04
N ARG A 368 -18.85 -12.13 9.26
CA ARG A 368 -19.85 -11.13 9.61
C ARG A 368 -19.49 -10.52 10.96
N GLY A 369 -19.57 -9.21 11.07
CA GLY A 369 -19.39 -8.48 12.32
C GLY A 369 -20.44 -7.40 12.48
N VAL A 370 -20.58 -6.85 13.67
CA VAL A 370 -21.53 -5.80 13.98
C VAL A 370 -20.77 -4.52 14.33
N VAL A 371 -21.24 -3.39 13.82
CA VAL A 371 -20.71 -2.08 14.22
C VAL A 371 -21.03 -1.87 15.70
N ALA A 372 -20.01 -1.96 16.56
CA ALA A 372 -20.15 -1.82 17.99
C ALA A 372 -20.17 -0.35 18.43
N SER A 373 -19.38 0.48 17.77
CA SER A 373 -19.38 1.92 18.00
C SER A 373 -18.87 2.68 16.79
N ASN A 374 -19.26 3.94 16.69
CA ASN A 374 -18.79 4.91 15.73
C ASN A 374 -18.61 6.25 16.47
N ASP A 375 -17.39 6.75 16.50
CA ASP A 375 -17.06 8.02 17.16
C ASP A 375 -16.99 9.21 16.19
N GLY A 376 -17.44 9.02 14.95
CA GLY A 376 -17.37 10.00 13.87
C GLY A 376 -16.03 10.02 13.13
N THR A 377 -15.03 9.33 13.66
CA THR A 377 -13.68 9.21 13.08
C THR A 377 -13.35 7.75 12.80
N TYR A 378 -13.80 6.85 13.68
CA TYR A 378 -13.54 5.42 13.60
C TYR A 378 -14.83 4.61 13.71
N VAL A 379 -14.86 3.50 13.00
CA VAL A 379 -15.86 2.46 13.12
C VAL A 379 -15.21 1.23 13.77
N PHE A 380 -15.82 0.74 14.85
CA PHE A 380 -15.39 -0.47 15.54
C PHE A 380 -16.35 -1.61 15.20
N ILE A 381 -15.79 -2.71 14.73
CA ILE A 381 -16.53 -3.91 14.32
C ILE A 381 -16.17 -5.06 15.25
N THR A 382 -17.17 -5.72 15.83
CA THR A 382 -17.04 -6.90 16.69
C THR A 382 -17.60 -8.15 16.05
#